data_bac47e8089c086b1fe56d05b132f2da6
#
_entry.id   bac47e8089c086b1fe56d05b132f2da6
#
_cell.length_a   1.000
_cell.length_b   1.000
_cell.length_c   1.000
_cell.angle_alpha   90.00
_cell.angle_beta   90.00
_cell.angle_gamma   90.00
#
_symmetry.space_group_name_H-M   'P 1'
#
loop_
_entity.id
_entity.type
_entity.pdbx_description
1 polymer ?
#
loop_
_entity_poly.entity_id
_entity_poly.type
_entity_poly.pdbx_seq_one_letter_code
_entity_poly.pdbx_strand_id
1 'polypeptide(L)'
;MYSTSVNNFQYNNYSTVGTVRKTSVSNPADNKISPQSTVANKTLCAFTGSQNAIQVRTELASHEEKTKYKELLNVCPKDTKKQLNQLLKSGILLNSNSNDKSTTLDNLYKMVKTPRAQGLSNIDILAQTVNALADPHDITQQFGNIPDQYKVQTAKLNQGKAGEENVEHSGTCVASSIEFNLAQKYPAEFARFAQGLSSPEMSVNKTIKLANLADNTLDAVWLLNAFEVPYKANNFNNVELTFAPDKNAIVRAHIQTIDKDKLERSSVDVLMQSTFMQIGSQQSYDTLTDKRTGKFNQNDKGLIEFEKTFTESVVEDKNKISVTYQTVDENAKLVGYETDFATMKKQITDAINMGENVIIGYTQVNSDNTIINGHEITITGIKKSPDGKLIFVCNDTDDNMSKPVEYTEDYLLPKIHHAGLPQAVVGDEVKLVENWVEGLRTYKELKKKTA
;
A
#
# COMPACT_ATOMS: atom_id res chain seq x y z
N MET A 1 -12.18 -5.01 -31.39
CA MET A 1 -11.56 -3.68 -31.24
C MET A 1 -12.00 -3.13 -29.91
N TYR A 2 -11.25 -3.40 -28.87
CA TYR A 2 -11.52 -2.80 -27.55
C TYR A 2 -10.85 -1.44 -27.54
N SER A 3 -11.65 -0.39 -27.49
CA SER A 3 -11.18 0.97 -27.25
C SER A 3 -10.79 1.08 -25.79
N THR A 4 -9.53 0.87 -25.47
CA THR A 4 -8.98 1.23 -24.16
C THR A 4 -8.78 2.74 -24.15
N SER A 5 -9.80 3.45 -23.70
CA SER A 5 -9.64 4.84 -23.33
C SER A 5 -8.85 4.90 -22.04
N VAL A 6 -7.51 4.96 -22.15
CA VAL A 6 -6.68 5.33 -21.00
C VAL A 6 -6.93 6.80 -20.74
N ASN A 7 -7.84 7.09 -19.85
CA ASN A 7 -8.17 8.45 -19.48
C ASN A 7 -7.05 8.99 -18.58
N ASN A 8 -6.49 10.11 -19.04
CA ASN A 8 -5.56 10.89 -18.26
C ASN A 8 -6.23 11.43 -17.02
N PHE A 9 -6.08 10.76 -15.90
CA PHE A 9 -6.19 11.45 -14.65
C PHE A 9 -4.96 12.30 -14.44
N GLN A 10 -5.01 13.54 -14.86
CA GLN A 10 -4.23 14.55 -14.17
C GLN A 10 -4.86 14.67 -12.78
N TYR A 11 -4.22 14.11 -11.78
CA TYR A 11 -4.48 14.49 -10.40
C TYR A 11 -4.10 15.97 -10.27
N ASN A 12 -5.02 16.83 -10.67
CA ASN A 12 -4.85 18.25 -10.46
C ASN A 12 -4.84 18.45 -8.95
N ASN A 13 -3.70 18.89 -8.45
CA ASN A 13 -3.53 19.38 -7.09
C ASN A 13 -4.48 20.55 -6.83
N TYR A 14 -5.74 20.28 -6.52
CA TYR A 14 -6.59 21.24 -5.87
C TYR A 14 -6.43 21.11 -4.36
N SER A 15 -5.29 21.59 -3.84
CA SER A 15 -5.26 22.06 -2.49
C SER A 15 -5.97 23.42 -2.46
N THR A 16 -7.27 23.41 -2.46
CA THR A 16 -8.00 24.57 -1.97
C THR A 16 -7.86 24.55 -0.46
N VAL A 17 -6.98 25.41 0.03
CA VAL A 17 -7.04 25.91 1.40
C VAL A 17 -8.40 26.57 1.57
N GLY A 18 -9.39 25.78 1.93
CA GLY A 18 -10.68 26.20 2.37
C GLY A 18 -10.83 25.73 3.80
N THR A 19 -10.59 26.63 4.74
CA THR A 19 -11.07 26.47 6.11
C THR A 19 -12.58 26.23 6.05
N VAL A 20 -13.00 24.98 5.95
CA VAL A 20 -14.41 24.62 6.07
C VAL A 20 -14.75 24.69 7.54
N ARG A 21 -15.30 25.85 7.94
CA ARG A 21 -16.12 25.91 9.15
C ARG A 21 -17.09 24.74 9.11
N LYS A 22 -17.07 23.90 10.14
CA LYS A 22 -18.09 22.89 10.40
C LYS A 22 -19.45 23.56 10.47
N THR A 23 -20.15 23.60 9.37
CA THR A 23 -21.61 23.78 9.39
C THR A 23 -22.18 22.37 9.38
N SER A 24 -22.77 22.00 10.51
CA SER A 24 -23.57 20.80 10.67
C SER A 24 -24.73 20.84 9.67
N VAL A 25 -24.62 20.07 8.59
CA VAL A 25 -25.78 19.71 7.77
C VAL A 25 -26.35 18.45 8.38
N SER A 26 -27.49 18.60 9.05
CA SER A 26 -28.29 17.49 9.56
C SER A 26 -28.78 16.61 8.40
N ASN A 27 -28.26 15.40 8.29
CA ASN A 27 -28.88 14.36 7.49
C ASN A 27 -30.07 13.78 8.24
N PRO A 28 -31.24 13.62 7.60
CA PRO A 28 -32.38 12.96 8.21
C PRO A 28 -32.19 11.43 8.08
N ALA A 29 -32.26 10.77 9.20
CA ALA A 29 -32.32 9.34 9.44
C ALA A 29 -31.09 8.72 10.10
N ASP A 30 -30.80 9.19 11.31
CA ASP A 30 -30.04 8.45 12.30
C ASP A 30 -30.93 7.34 12.91
N ASN A 31 -30.84 6.12 12.40
CA ASN A 31 -31.24 4.95 13.16
C ASN A 31 -30.06 4.54 14.04
N LYS A 32 -30.01 5.08 15.24
CA LYS A 32 -29.12 4.66 16.31
C LYS A 32 -29.47 3.23 16.72
N ILE A 33 -28.64 2.29 16.34
CA ILE A 33 -28.57 0.98 17.00
C ILE A 33 -27.60 1.18 18.18
N SER A 34 -28.11 1.12 19.40
CA SER A 34 -27.31 1.08 20.62
C SER A 34 -26.32 -0.08 20.57
N PRO A 35 -25.07 0.09 21.02
CA PRO A 35 -24.14 -1.02 21.14
C PRO A 35 -24.52 -1.86 22.37
N GLN A 36 -25.19 -2.97 22.17
CA GLN A 36 -25.15 -4.06 23.12
C GLN A 36 -23.75 -4.69 23.06
N SER A 37 -23.10 -4.68 24.22
CA SER A 37 -21.83 -5.36 24.44
C SER A 37 -21.95 -6.84 24.09
N THR A 38 -21.43 -7.22 22.96
CA THR A 38 -21.18 -8.60 22.61
C THR A 38 -19.67 -8.85 22.63
N VAL A 39 -19.30 -9.80 23.46
CA VAL A 39 -18.01 -10.43 23.62
C VAL A 39 -17.31 -10.53 22.25
N ALA A 40 -16.10 -9.99 22.17
CA ALA A 40 -15.25 -10.07 21.01
C ALA A 40 -15.00 -11.54 20.63
N ASN A 41 -15.79 -12.08 19.75
CA ASN A 41 -15.42 -13.26 19.00
C ASN A 41 -14.31 -12.86 18.05
N LYS A 42 -13.09 -13.23 18.40
CA LYS A 42 -11.94 -13.21 17.51
C LYS A 42 -12.28 -14.03 16.28
N THR A 43 -12.66 -13.37 15.20
CA THR A 43 -12.68 -14.00 13.91
C THR A 43 -11.23 -14.10 13.47
N LEU A 44 -10.57 -15.24 13.79
CA LEU A 44 -9.42 -15.67 13.02
C LEU A 44 -9.92 -15.71 11.57
N CYS A 45 -9.34 -14.92 10.67
CA CYS A 45 -9.51 -15.14 9.25
C CYS A 45 -8.97 -16.53 8.94
N ALA A 46 -9.87 -17.50 8.84
CA ALA A 46 -9.54 -18.84 8.40
C ALA A 46 -9.09 -18.72 6.93
N PHE A 47 -7.84 -19.07 6.67
CA PHE A 47 -7.33 -19.33 5.33
C PHE A 47 -8.10 -20.52 4.76
N THR A 48 -9.19 -20.27 4.04
CA THR A 48 -9.89 -21.26 3.24
C THR A 48 -9.49 -21.12 1.78
N GLY A 49 -8.26 -21.48 1.51
CA GLY A 49 -7.77 -21.81 0.18
C GLY A 49 -7.08 -23.15 0.27
N SER A 50 -7.52 -24.12 -0.48
CA SER A 50 -7.02 -25.49 -0.56
C SER A 50 -5.56 -25.52 -1.05
N GLN A 51 -4.62 -25.25 -0.17
CA GLN A 51 -3.23 -25.69 -0.26
C GLN A 51 -2.77 -25.93 1.17
N ASN A 52 -2.32 -27.15 1.47
CA ASN A 52 -1.75 -27.67 2.70
C ASN A 52 -1.80 -26.68 3.87
N ALA A 53 -2.75 -26.84 4.78
CA ALA A 53 -2.90 -25.98 5.95
C ALA A 53 -1.55 -25.84 6.62
N ILE A 54 -0.87 -24.70 6.40
CA ILE A 54 0.37 -24.37 7.08
C ILE A 54 -0.03 -24.33 8.56
N GLN A 55 0.48 -25.26 9.33
CA GLN A 55 0.17 -25.34 10.76
C GLN A 55 0.71 -24.07 11.40
N VAL A 56 -0.20 -23.19 11.84
CA VAL A 56 0.16 -21.94 12.49
C VAL A 56 0.88 -22.26 13.79
N ARG A 57 2.15 -21.90 13.87
CA ARG A 57 2.98 -22.14 15.06
C ARG A 57 2.79 -21.00 16.05
N THR A 58 2.39 -21.35 17.28
CA THR A 58 2.15 -20.40 18.39
C THR A 58 3.11 -20.64 19.57
N GLU A 59 4.01 -21.62 19.45
CA GLU A 59 4.95 -21.99 20.51
C GLU A 59 6.39 -22.00 19.99
N LEU A 60 7.30 -21.47 20.82
CA LEU A 60 8.73 -21.47 20.56
C LEU A 60 9.28 -22.89 20.77
N ALA A 61 9.70 -23.53 19.70
CA ALA A 61 10.16 -24.92 19.72
C ALA A 61 11.65 -25.04 20.09
N SER A 62 12.51 -24.22 19.49
CA SER A 62 13.96 -24.34 19.67
C SER A 62 14.50 -23.47 20.81
N HIS A 63 15.70 -23.83 21.31
CA HIS A 63 16.43 -23.01 22.26
C HIS A 63 16.78 -21.63 21.65
N GLU A 64 17.11 -21.60 20.38
CA GLU A 64 17.41 -20.37 19.64
C GLU A 64 16.20 -19.42 19.61
N GLU A 65 15.02 -19.91 19.21
CA GLU A 65 13.80 -19.11 19.21
C GLU A 65 13.50 -18.53 20.60
N LYS A 66 13.61 -19.35 21.65
CA LYS A 66 13.40 -18.91 23.04
C LYS A 66 14.41 -17.83 23.45
N THR A 67 15.65 -17.96 23.03
CA THR A 67 16.70 -16.97 23.31
C THR A 67 16.42 -15.66 22.59
N LYS A 68 16.15 -15.69 21.27
CA LYS A 68 15.78 -14.50 20.49
C LYS A 68 14.58 -13.78 21.09
N TYR A 69 13.55 -14.51 21.41
CA TYR A 69 12.33 -13.94 21.99
C TYR A 69 12.58 -13.30 23.37
N LYS A 70 13.32 -13.98 24.25
CA LYS A 70 13.71 -13.45 25.57
C LYS A 70 14.52 -12.17 25.44
N GLU A 71 15.47 -12.12 24.53
CA GLU A 71 16.29 -10.94 24.28
C GLU A 71 15.46 -9.77 23.76
N LEU A 72 14.52 -10.01 22.84
CA LEU A 72 13.57 -8.99 22.41
C LEU A 72 12.76 -8.44 23.58
N LEU A 73 12.19 -9.31 24.41
CA LEU A 73 11.43 -8.88 25.59
C LEU A 73 12.27 -8.07 26.58
N ASN A 74 13.59 -8.31 26.67
CA ASN A 74 14.45 -7.57 27.58
C ASN A 74 14.66 -6.11 27.15
N VAL A 75 14.66 -5.83 25.84
CA VAL A 75 14.94 -4.49 25.32
C VAL A 75 13.68 -3.67 24.98
N CYS A 76 12.53 -4.34 24.83
CA CYS A 76 11.30 -3.68 24.42
C CYS A 76 10.63 -2.87 25.54
N PRO A 77 9.97 -1.73 25.19
CA PRO A 77 8.99 -1.06 26.04
C PRO A 77 7.83 -1.98 26.45
N LYS A 78 7.11 -1.60 27.49
CA LYS A 78 6.02 -2.42 28.07
C LYS A 78 4.93 -2.78 27.05
N ASP A 79 4.50 -1.83 26.27
CA ASP A 79 3.41 -2.05 25.29
C ASP A 79 3.88 -2.93 24.12
N THR A 80 5.10 -2.72 23.62
CA THR A 80 5.71 -3.60 22.61
C THR A 80 5.85 -5.05 23.11
N LYS A 81 6.18 -5.27 24.41
CA LYS A 81 6.18 -6.61 25.00
C LYS A 81 4.81 -7.27 24.94
N LYS A 82 3.75 -6.50 25.24
CA LYS A 82 2.37 -6.99 25.16
C LYS A 82 2.01 -7.39 23.72
N GLN A 83 2.35 -6.55 22.75
CA GLN A 83 2.13 -6.82 21.34
C GLN A 83 2.94 -8.04 20.85
N LEU A 84 4.22 -8.17 21.21
CA LEU A 84 5.04 -9.37 20.90
C LEU A 84 4.39 -10.66 21.42
N ASN A 85 3.84 -10.63 22.63
CA ASN A 85 3.08 -11.78 23.17
C ASN A 85 1.81 -12.06 22.35
N GLN A 86 1.13 -11.05 21.83
CA GLN A 86 -0.03 -11.21 20.93
C GLN A 86 0.40 -11.83 19.59
N LEU A 87 1.50 -11.34 19.00
CA LEU A 87 2.05 -11.88 17.75
C LEU A 87 2.47 -13.35 17.89
N LEU A 88 3.03 -13.75 19.03
CA LEU A 88 3.33 -15.17 19.31
C LEU A 88 2.05 -15.99 19.38
N LYS A 89 1.05 -15.54 20.14
CA LYS A 89 -0.24 -16.25 20.31
C LYS A 89 -1.05 -16.36 19.03
N SER A 90 -0.92 -15.40 18.11
CA SER A 90 -1.58 -15.45 16.80
C SER A 90 -0.78 -16.22 15.75
N GLY A 91 0.47 -16.64 16.05
CA GLY A 91 1.37 -17.30 15.12
C GLY A 91 2.09 -16.38 14.13
N ILE A 92 1.81 -15.07 14.17
CA ILE A 92 2.45 -14.06 13.31
C ILE A 92 3.97 -14.02 13.57
N LEU A 93 4.38 -14.13 14.83
CA LEU A 93 5.79 -14.07 15.22
C LEU A 93 6.63 -15.17 14.61
N LEU A 94 6.07 -16.36 14.44
CA LEU A 94 6.77 -17.56 13.90
C LEU A 94 6.42 -17.82 12.42
N ASN A 95 5.72 -16.89 11.79
CA ASN A 95 5.45 -16.94 10.35
C ASN A 95 6.77 -16.79 9.58
N SER A 96 6.93 -17.56 8.49
CA SER A 96 8.13 -17.63 7.64
C SER A 96 7.81 -17.40 6.16
N ASN A 97 6.76 -16.63 5.87
CA ASN A 97 6.35 -16.31 4.50
C ASN A 97 7.15 -15.17 3.85
N SER A 98 8.37 -14.94 4.32
CA SER A 98 9.33 -14.03 3.68
C SER A 98 9.98 -14.68 2.45
N ASN A 99 10.54 -13.84 1.58
CA ASN A 99 11.23 -14.28 0.38
C ASN A 99 12.46 -15.16 0.66
N ASP A 100 13.19 -14.86 1.74
CA ASP A 100 14.37 -15.61 2.21
C ASP A 100 14.07 -16.70 3.24
N LYS A 101 12.78 -16.94 3.53
CA LYS A 101 12.28 -17.90 4.53
C LYS A 101 12.64 -17.58 5.98
N SER A 102 13.16 -16.39 6.26
CA SER A 102 13.31 -15.92 7.64
C SER A 102 11.96 -15.75 8.30
N THR A 103 11.90 -15.96 9.62
CA THR A 103 10.66 -15.72 10.38
C THR A 103 10.51 -14.25 10.75
N THR A 104 9.29 -13.86 11.13
CA THR A 104 9.08 -12.54 11.74
C THR A 104 10.00 -12.36 12.94
N LEU A 105 10.14 -13.37 13.80
CA LEU A 105 11.03 -13.34 14.98
C LEU A 105 12.50 -13.09 14.59
N ASP A 106 12.99 -13.74 13.52
CA ASP A 106 14.37 -13.56 13.05
C ASP A 106 14.63 -12.12 12.62
N ASN A 107 13.70 -11.54 11.88
CA ASN A 107 13.83 -10.18 11.37
C ASN A 107 13.73 -9.14 12.50
N LEU A 108 12.79 -9.28 13.43
CA LEU A 108 12.71 -8.42 14.61
C LEU A 108 13.97 -8.53 15.49
N TYR A 109 14.50 -9.73 15.65
CA TYR A 109 15.74 -9.95 16.39
C TYR A 109 16.94 -9.29 15.71
N LYS A 110 17.04 -9.43 14.38
CA LYS A 110 18.08 -8.78 13.58
C LYS A 110 17.99 -7.25 13.68
N MET A 111 16.80 -6.64 13.76
CA MET A 111 16.64 -5.20 13.98
C MET A 111 17.35 -4.72 15.24
N VAL A 112 17.32 -5.49 16.29
CA VAL A 112 17.93 -5.15 17.59
C VAL A 112 19.45 -5.38 17.56
N LYS A 113 19.91 -6.41 16.86
CA LYS A 113 21.31 -6.85 16.89
C LYS A 113 22.21 -6.18 15.87
N THR A 114 21.66 -5.54 14.83
CA THR A 114 22.45 -4.87 13.80
C THR A 114 22.21 -3.35 13.85
N PRO A 115 23.17 -2.56 13.38
CA PRO A 115 23.00 -1.11 13.32
C PRO A 115 21.79 -0.70 12.47
N ARG A 116 21.20 0.45 12.79
CA ARG A 116 20.22 1.13 11.96
C ARG A 116 20.90 2.26 11.19
N ALA A 117 20.21 2.73 10.15
CA ALA A 117 20.64 3.92 9.40
C ALA A 117 20.76 5.12 10.34
N GLN A 118 21.60 6.07 9.95
CA GLN A 118 21.91 7.23 10.79
C GLN A 118 20.65 7.99 11.23
N GLY A 119 20.52 8.23 12.53
CA GLY A 119 19.37 8.93 13.12
C GLY A 119 18.19 8.02 13.49
N LEU A 120 18.23 6.72 13.19
CA LEU A 120 17.20 5.76 13.57
C LEU A 120 17.62 4.93 14.80
N SER A 121 16.66 4.67 15.67
CA SER A 121 16.85 3.85 16.88
C SER A 121 16.38 2.42 16.64
N ASN A 122 17.19 1.42 17.05
CA ASN A 122 16.80 0.01 17.00
C ASN A 122 15.47 -0.25 17.72
N ILE A 123 15.25 0.41 18.85
CA ILE A 123 14.07 0.18 19.71
C ILE A 123 12.84 0.83 19.10
N ASP A 124 12.98 2.04 18.52
CA ASP A 124 11.83 2.72 17.89
C ASP A 124 11.40 1.98 16.62
N ILE A 125 12.33 1.57 15.75
CA ILE A 125 12.03 0.77 14.56
C ILE A 125 11.38 -0.57 14.94
N LEU A 126 11.91 -1.25 15.96
CA LEU A 126 11.30 -2.47 16.46
C LEU A 126 9.86 -2.23 16.95
N ALA A 127 9.64 -1.19 17.74
CA ALA A 127 8.33 -0.89 18.31
C ALA A 127 7.32 -0.55 17.21
N GLN A 128 7.70 0.27 16.22
CA GLN A 128 6.88 0.63 15.06
C GLN A 128 6.52 -0.60 14.23
N THR A 129 7.52 -1.47 13.94
CA THR A 129 7.30 -2.71 13.18
C THR A 129 6.35 -3.66 13.93
N VAL A 130 6.55 -3.83 15.23
CA VAL A 130 5.68 -4.69 16.06
C VAL A 130 4.27 -4.12 16.14
N ASN A 131 4.11 -2.80 16.20
CA ASN A 131 2.81 -2.14 16.21
C ASN A 131 2.04 -2.40 14.91
N ALA A 132 2.65 -2.14 13.76
CA ALA A 132 2.06 -2.38 12.44
C ALA A 132 1.69 -3.86 12.21
N LEU A 133 2.49 -4.80 12.74
CA LEU A 133 2.17 -6.24 12.69
C LEU A 133 1.04 -6.65 13.64
N ALA A 134 0.92 -5.98 14.78
CA ALA A 134 -0.14 -6.26 15.77
C ALA A 134 -1.50 -5.66 15.35
N ASP A 135 -1.46 -4.52 14.71
CA ASP A 135 -2.62 -3.84 14.13
C ASP A 135 -2.22 -3.15 12.82
N PRO A 136 -2.37 -3.81 11.66
CA PRO A 136 -2.05 -3.20 10.38
C PRO A 136 -2.87 -1.95 10.04
N HIS A 137 -4.02 -1.73 10.68
CA HIS A 137 -4.83 -0.51 10.49
C HIS A 137 -4.17 0.75 11.07
N ASP A 138 -3.10 0.62 11.85
CA ASP A 138 -2.29 1.75 12.30
C ASP A 138 -1.35 2.31 11.20
N ILE A 139 -1.19 1.58 10.08
CA ILE A 139 -0.43 2.05 8.92
C ILE A 139 -1.20 3.20 8.27
N THR A 140 -0.53 4.35 8.11
CA THR A 140 -1.15 5.57 7.60
C THR A 140 -0.31 6.24 6.51
N GLN A 141 -0.98 7.01 5.65
CA GLN A 141 -0.33 7.89 4.67
C GLN A 141 -0.20 9.34 5.15
N GLN A 142 -0.59 9.64 6.39
CA GLN A 142 -0.55 11.00 6.91
C GLN A 142 0.87 11.57 6.86
N PHE A 143 1.03 12.68 6.13
CA PHE A 143 2.37 13.20 5.84
C PHE A 143 3.03 13.78 7.08
N GLY A 144 2.28 14.52 7.87
CA GLY A 144 2.72 15.19 9.07
C GLY A 144 3.55 16.44 8.83
N ASN A 145 3.91 17.11 9.91
CA ASN A 145 4.60 18.38 9.90
C ASN A 145 6.10 18.22 9.56
N ILE A 146 6.67 19.26 8.94
CA ILE A 146 8.13 19.38 8.77
C ILE A 146 8.62 20.44 9.75
N PRO A 147 9.43 20.06 10.77
CA PRO A 147 9.99 21.01 11.72
C PRO A 147 10.83 22.10 11.03
N ASP A 148 10.86 23.31 11.59
CA ASP A 148 11.49 24.49 10.99
C ASP A 148 12.96 24.28 10.59
N GLN A 149 13.69 23.47 11.35
CA GLN A 149 15.09 23.13 11.05
C GLN A 149 15.28 22.40 9.70
N TYR A 150 14.25 21.75 9.15
CA TYR A 150 14.28 21.04 7.87
C TYR A 150 13.62 21.82 6.73
N LYS A 151 12.91 22.93 7.01
CA LYS A 151 12.21 23.75 5.99
C LYS A 151 13.15 24.28 4.91
N VAL A 152 14.36 24.66 5.26
CA VAL A 152 15.37 25.16 4.30
C VAL A 152 15.76 24.08 3.29
N GLN A 153 15.92 22.83 3.73
CA GLN A 153 16.24 21.71 2.85
C GLN A 153 15.07 21.41 1.92
N THR A 154 13.85 21.40 2.44
CA THR A 154 12.62 21.20 1.66
C THR A 154 12.42 22.31 0.64
N ALA A 155 12.64 23.57 1.01
CA ALA A 155 12.56 24.70 0.09
C ALA A 155 13.57 24.60 -1.07
N LYS A 156 14.79 24.12 -0.83
CA LYS A 156 15.80 23.87 -1.87
C LYS A 156 15.34 22.81 -2.87
N LEU A 157 14.74 21.73 -2.37
CA LEU A 157 14.20 20.65 -3.21
C LEU A 157 13.01 21.11 -4.05
N ASN A 158 12.21 22.04 -3.52
CA ASN A 158 11.09 22.67 -4.23
C ASN A 158 11.50 23.86 -5.13
N GLN A 159 12.77 24.03 -5.46
CA GLN A 159 13.28 25.13 -6.29
C GLN A 159 12.95 26.53 -5.76
N GLY A 160 13.00 26.71 -4.45
CA GLY A 160 12.73 27.98 -3.78
C GLY A 160 11.25 28.31 -3.61
N LYS A 161 10.34 27.44 -4.05
CA LYS A 161 8.94 27.53 -3.63
C LYS A 161 8.86 27.00 -2.21
N ALA A 162 8.26 27.76 -1.31
CA ALA A 162 7.91 27.26 0.01
C ALA A 162 7.11 25.96 -0.20
N GLY A 163 7.59 24.83 0.34
CA GLY A 163 6.78 23.62 0.36
C GLY A 163 5.47 23.93 1.09
N GLU A 164 4.43 23.25 0.76
CA GLU A 164 3.20 23.30 1.57
C GLU A 164 3.63 22.87 2.97
N GLU A 165 3.59 23.80 3.91
CA GLU A 165 4.15 23.61 5.25
C GLU A 165 3.36 22.59 6.09
N ASN A 166 2.11 22.32 5.67
CA ASN A 166 1.20 21.39 6.31
C ASN A 166 0.49 20.58 5.23
N VAL A 167 1.15 19.56 4.71
CA VAL A 167 0.49 18.56 3.87
C VAL A 167 -0.17 17.55 4.81
N GLU A 168 -1.46 17.63 4.95
CA GLU A 168 -2.24 16.74 5.79
C GLU A 168 -2.13 15.29 5.29
N HIS A 169 -2.16 15.09 3.97
CA HIS A 169 -2.11 13.79 3.31
C HIS A 169 -0.96 13.71 2.31
N SER A 170 -0.25 12.58 2.29
CA SER A 170 0.73 12.31 1.24
C SER A 170 0.06 11.67 0.01
N GLY A 171 0.75 11.71 -1.15
CA GLY A 171 0.37 10.97 -2.35
C GLY A 171 0.70 9.48 -2.30
N THR A 172 0.89 8.90 -1.12
CA THR A 172 1.35 7.51 -0.95
C THR A 172 0.23 6.50 -0.68
N CYS A 173 -1.04 6.82 -0.98
CA CYS A 173 -2.18 5.94 -0.72
C CYS A 173 -2.00 4.53 -1.33
N VAL A 174 -1.47 4.42 -2.54
CA VAL A 174 -1.12 3.13 -3.15
C VAL A 174 -0.05 2.41 -2.32
N ALA A 175 1.04 3.10 -2.02
CA ALA A 175 2.18 2.50 -1.31
C ALA A 175 1.79 2.06 0.10
N SER A 176 0.99 2.84 0.81
CA SER A 176 0.48 2.50 2.14
C SER A 176 -0.54 1.35 2.11
N SER A 177 -1.36 1.25 1.06
CA SER A 177 -2.25 0.10 0.84
C SER A 177 -1.46 -1.19 0.57
N ILE A 178 -0.36 -1.12 -0.19
CA ILE A 178 0.55 -2.26 -0.42
C ILE A 178 1.28 -2.62 0.88
N GLU A 179 1.72 -1.63 1.66
CA GLU A 179 2.33 -1.83 2.97
C GLU A 179 1.38 -2.54 3.94
N PHE A 180 0.12 -2.10 3.99
CA PHE A 180 -0.93 -2.76 4.76
C PHE A 180 -1.11 -4.22 4.35
N ASN A 181 -1.20 -4.51 3.05
CA ASN A 181 -1.30 -5.88 2.54
C ASN A 181 -0.11 -6.73 2.98
N LEU A 182 1.10 -6.17 2.90
CA LEU A 182 2.31 -6.87 3.30
C LEU A 182 2.28 -7.20 4.80
N ALA A 183 1.92 -6.25 5.66
CA ALA A 183 1.80 -6.47 7.11
C ALA A 183 0.74 -7.52 7.45
N GLN A 184 -0.41 -7.48 6.78
CA GLN A 184 -1.54 -8.36 7.06
C GLN A 184 -1.33 -9.78 6.50
N LYS A 185 -0.84 -9.91 5.25
CA LYS A 185 -0.75 -11.21 4.55
C LYS A 185 0.63 -11.86 4.65
N TYR A 186 1.68 -11.05 4.73
CA TYR A 186 3.08 -11.50 4.67
C TYR A 186 3.91 -10.91 5.81
N PRO A 187 3.53 -11.16 7.09
CA PRO A 187 4.16 -10.50 8.25
C PRO A 187 5.67 -10.72 8.36
N ALA A 188 6.19 -11.87 7.94
CA ALA A 188 7.63 -12.11 7.92
C ALA A 188 8.34 -11.27 6.86
N GLU A 189 7.73 -11.10 5.69
CA GLU A 189 8.24 -10.24 4.64
C GLU A 189 8.18 -8.75 5.03
N PHE A 190 7.08 -8.32 5.64
CA PHE A 190 6.97 -6.97 6.22
C PHE A 190 8.11 -6.69 7.20
N ALA A 191 8.34 -7.59 8.16
CA ALA A 191 9.43 -7.45 9.13
C ALA A 191 10.81 -7.45 8.44
N ARG A 192 10.99 -8.24 7.37
CA ARG A 192 12.23 -8.27 6.58
C ARG A 192 12.46 -6.94 5.86
N PHE A 193 11.42 -6.37 5.25
CA PHE A 193 11.50 -5.04 4.63
C PHE A 193 11.82 -3.97 5.66
N ALA A 194 11.09 -3.90 6.78
CA ALA A 194 11.36 -2.94 7.85
C ALA A 194 12.80 -3.04 8.37
N GLN A 195 13.31 -4.28 8.53
CA GLN A 195 14.69 -4.53 8.95
C GLN A 195 15.71 -4.03 7.94
N GLY A 196 15.54 -4.37 6.66
CA GLY A 196 16.49 -4.03 5.61
C GLY A 196 16.47 -2.55 5.25
N LEU A 197 15.28 -1.95 5.10
CA LEU A 197 15.14 -0.54 4.74
C LEU A 197 15.60 0.42 5.85
N SER A 198 15.56 -0.01 7.11
CA SER A 198 16.10 0.76 8.25
C SER A 198 17.56 0.45 8.57
N SER A 199 18.21 -0.47 7.84
CA SER A 199 19.65 -0.76 7.98
C SER A 199 20.52 0.34 7.38
N PRO A 200 21.83 0.36 7.61
CA PRO A 200 22.75 1.32 6.98
C PRO A 200 22.71 1.26 5.43
N GLU A 201 22.43 0.09 4.86
CA GLU A 201 22.33 -0.13 3.42
C GLU A 201 21.00 0.38 2.83
N MET A 202 19.99 0.56 3.66
CA MET A 202 18.65 1.03 3.28
C MET A 202 18.09 0.31 2.06
N SER A 203 18.25 -1.00 2.00
CA SER A 203 17.80 -1.78 0.85
C SER A 203 17.40 -3.21 1.21
N VAL A 204 16.54 -3.78 0.37
CA VAL A 204 16.10 -5.18 0.47
C VAL A 204 16.19 -5.81 -0.90
N ASN A 205 16.87 -6.95 -1.00
CA ASN A 205 16.85 -7.76 -2.20
C ASN A 205 15.74 -8.79 -2.13
N LYS A 206 15.00 -8.96 -3.23
CA LYS A 206 13.92 -9.93 -3.33
C LYS A 206 13.96 -10.63 -4.68
N THR A 207 13.95 -11.95 -4.65
CA THR A 207 13.80 -12.76 -5.87
C THR A 207 12.32 -12.86 -6.23
N ILE A 208 11.99 -12.52 -7.47
CA ILE A 208 10.63 -12.64 -8.03
C ILE A 208 10.63 -13.53 -9.27
N LYS A 209 9.45 -14.06 -9.58
CA LYS A 209 9.22 -14.83 -10.82
C LYS A 209 8.85 -13.88 -11.95
N LEU A 210 9.55 -13.95 -13.06
CA LEU A 210 9.25 -13.14 -14.26
C LEU A 210 7.85 -13.44 -14.81
N ALA A 211 7.36 -14.68 -14.68
CA ALA A 211 6.00 -15.05 -15.06
C ALA A 211 4.88 -14.33 -14.27
N ASN A 212 5.20 -13.71 -13.13
CA ASN A 212 4.24 -12.87 -12.41
C ASN A 212 4.15 -11.44 -12.98
N LEU A 213 5.06 -11.08 -13.90
CA LEU A 213 5.07 -9.77 -14.54
C LEU A 213 4.54 -9.82 -15.97
N ALA A 214 4.79 -10.91 -16.70
CA ALA A 214 4.40 -11.03 -18.09
C ALA A 214 4.33 -12.50 -18.53
N ASP A 215 3.62 -12.76 -19.64
CA ASP A 215 3.47 -14.11 -20.22
C ASP A 215 4.78 -14.68 -20.75
N ASN A 216 5.76 -13.84 -21.02
CA ASN A 216 7.09 -14.27 -21.44
C ASN A 216 8.20 -13.44 -20.78
N THR A 217 9.39 -14.03 -20.74
CA THR A 217 10.56 -13.47 -20.07
C THR A 217 11.02 -12.13 -20.66
N LEU A 218 10.95 -11.95 -21.98
CA LEU A 218 11.44 -10.74 -22.64
C LEU A 218 10.57 -9.53 -22.27
N ASP A 219 9.26 -9.71 -22.28
CA ASP A 219 8.32 -8.68 -21.90
C ASP A 219 8.42 -8.34 -20.40
N ALA A 220 8.63 -9.35 -19.54
CA ALA A 220 8.85 -9.11 -18.11
C ALA A 220 10.13 -8.28 -17.87
N VAL A 221 11.22 -8.61 -18.56
CA VAL A 221 12.48 -7.84 -18.49
C VAL A 221 12.29 -6.43 -19.08
N TRP A 222 11.52 -6.32 -20.18
CA TRP A 222 11.20 -5.03 -20.74
C TRP A 222 10.43 -4.15 -19.77
N LEU A 223 9.45 -4.69 -19.04
CA LEU A 223 8.71 -3.97 -17.99
C LEU A 223 9.63 -3.48 -16.87
N LEU A 224 10.51 -4.34 -16.36
CA LEU A 224 11.47 -3.94 -15.32
C LEU A 224 12.35 -2.77 -15.77
N ASN A 225 12.80 -2.79 -17.02
CA ASN A 225 13.57 -1.68 -17.60
C ASN A 225 12.71 -0.43 -17.83
N ALA A 226 11.45 -0.58 -18.25
CA ALA A 226 10.53 0.54 -18.46
C ALA A 226 10.19 1.27 -17.15
N PHE A 227 10.08 0.51 -16.04
CA PHE A 227 9.89 1.05 -14.70
C PHE A 227 11.20 1.43 -13.99
N GLU A 228 12.35 1.27 -14.66
CA GLU A 228 13.67 1.58 -14.09
C GLU A 228 13.96 0.85 -12.76
N VAL A 229 13.36 -0.32 -12.57
CA VAL A 229 13.59 -1.13 -11.35
C VAL A 229 14.96 -1.79 -11.41
N PRO A 230 15.83 -1.58 -10.43
CA PRO A 230 17.13 -2.25 -10.40
C PRO A 230 16.97 -3.77 -10.21
N TYR A 231 17.56 -4.55 -11.09
CA TYR A 231 17.52 -6.01 -11.00
C TYR A 231 18.81 -6.68 -11.41
N LYS A 232 18.97 -7.91 -10.93
CA LYS A 232 20.01 -8.84 -11.34
C LYS A 232 19.37 -10.13 -11.80
N ALA A 233 19.73 -10.60 -13.00
CA ALA A 233 19.23 -11.86 -13.50
C ALA A 233 19.85 -13.03 -12.71
N ASN A 234 19.00 -13.87 -12.11
CA ASN A 234 19.43 -15.07 -11.42
C ASN A 234 19.43 -16.27 -12.38
N ASN A 235 18.38 -16.39 -13.18
CA ASN A 235 18.20 -17.39 -14.22
C ASN A 235 17.14 -16.91 -15.22
N PHE A 236 16.74 -17.77 -16.14
CA PHE A 236 15.76 -17.42 -17.18
C PHE A 236 14.36 -17.11 -16.66
N ASN A 237 14.01 -17.61 -15.46
CA ASN A 237 12.64 -17.48 -14.90
C ASN A 237 12.56 -16.51 -13.75
N ASN A 238 13.69 -16.14 -13.13
CA ASN A 238 13.70 -15.33 -11.90
C ASN A 238 14.77 -14.25 -11.97
N VAL A 239 14.44 -13.14 -11.35
CA VAL A 239 15.38 -12.02 -11.13
C VAL A 239 15.38 -11.63 -9.65
N GLU A 240 16.51 -11.12 -9.19
CA GLU A 240 16.62 -10.46 -7.89
C GLU A 240 16.45 -8.96 -8.09
N LEU A 241 15.41 -8.39 -7.51
CA LEU A 241 15.16 -6.95 -7.49
C LEU A 241 15.81 -6.32 -6.26
N THR A 242 16.29 -5.10 -6.40
CA THR A 242 16.73 -4.27 -5.28
C THR A 242 15.69 -3.20 -4.98
N PHE A 243 15.10 -3.29 -3.80
CA PHE A 243 14.13 -2.33 -3.27
C PHE A 243 14.87 -1.35 -2.36
N ALA A 244 14.78 -0.07 -2.66
CA ALA A 244 15.38 0.99 -1.85
C ALA A 244 14.50 2.24 -1.87
N PRO A 245 14.42 3.00 -0.76
CA PRO A 245 13.72 4.27 -0.74
C PRO A 245 14.52 5.35 -1.49
N ASP A 246 13.90 6.51 -1.73
CA ASP A 246 14.64 7.65 -2.25
C ASP A 246 15.68 8.17 -1.25
N LYS A 247 16.63 8.97 -1.74
CA LYS A 247 17.76 9.48 -0.95
C LYS A 247 17.37 10.38 0.23
N ASN A 248 16.17 10.96 0.20
CA ASN A 248 15.67 11.86 1.24
C ASN A 248 14.79 11.13 2.28
N ALA A 249 14.47 9.86 2.04
CA ALA A 249 13.63 9.07 2.94
C ALA A 249 14.23 8.95 4.35
N ILE A 250 15.56 8.85 4.46
CA ILE A 250 16.22 8.80 5.78
C ILE A 250 16.02 10.10 6.57
N VAL A 251 16.06 11.25 5.91
CA VAL A 251 15.81 12.54 6.54
C VAL A 251 14.38 12.63 7.02
N ARG A 252 13.41 12.21 6.18
CA ARG A 252 12.00 12.19 6.56
C ARG A 252 11.71 11.20 7.68
N ALA A 253 12.28 9.99 7.62
CA ALA A 253 12.17 8.99 8.68
C ALA A 253 12.74 9.49 10.01
N HIS A 254 13.85 10.24 9.97
CA HIS A 254 14.41 10.88 11.15
C HIS A 254 13.51 11.99 11.71
N ILE A 255 12.86 12.78 10.86
CA ILE A 255 11.88 13.78 11.29
C ILE A 255 10.77 13.12 12.13
N GLN A 256 10.29 11.96 11.73
CA GLN A 256 9.26 11.21 12.46
C GLN A 256 9.75 10.69 13.84
N THR A 257 11.04 10.62 14.07
CA THR A 257 11.58 10.29 15.43
C THR A 257 11.53 11.48 16.37
N ILE A 258 11.51 12.69 15.84
CA ILE A 258 11.49 13.95 16.59
C ILE A 258 10.06 14.38 16.87
N ASP A 259 9.22 14.37 15.85
CA ASP A 259 7.79 14.61 15.95
C ASP A 259 7.07 13.26 16.12
N LYS A 260 6.59 13.03 17.33
CA LYS A 260 5.96 11.75 17.72
C LYS A 260 4.44 11.81 17.69
N ASP A 261 3.88 12.57 16.77
CA ASP A 261 2.43 12.55 16.58
C ASP A 261 2.01 11.15 16.09
N LYS A 262 1.11 10.51 16.81
CA LYS A 262 0.63 9.17 16.51
C LYS A 262 -0.26 9.10 15.28
N LEU A 263 -0.69 10.24 14.79
CA LEU A 263 -1.56 10.36 13.61
C LEU A 263 -0.76 10.44 12.30
N GLU A 264 0.57 10.52 12.40
CA GLU A 264 1.47 10.65 11.25
C GLU A 264 2.17 9.32 10.95
N ARG A 265 2.69 9.20 9.73
CA ARG A 265 3.52 8.05 9.32
C ARG A 265 4.64 7.81 10.31
N SER A 266 4.85 6.58 10.69
CA SER A 266 6.05 6.15 11.44
C SER A 266 7.30 6.22 10.54
N SER A 267 8.49 6.11 11.14
CA SER A 267 9.72 5.99 10.35
C SER A 267 9.72 4.74 9.44
N VAL A 268 9.06 3.67 9.88
CA VAL A 268 8.89 2.44 9.08
C VAL A 268 7.99 2.70 7.88
N ASP A 269 6.83 3.36 8.08
CA ASP A 269 5.91 3.72 7.00
C ASP A 269 6.60 4.61 5.97
N VAL A 270 7.35 5.62 6.42
CA VAL A 270 8.12 6.51 5.52
C VAL A 270 9.07 5.72 4.64
N LEU A 271 9.85 4.79 5.22
CA LEU A 271 10.83 4.01 4.47
C LEU A 271 10.16 3.03 3.50
N MET A 272 9.10 2.34 3.94
CA MET A 272 8.38 1.39 3.10
C MET A 272 7.63 2.09 1.97
N GLN A 273 6.84 3.11 2.29
CA GLN A 273 6.05 3.84 1.30
C GLN A 273 6.96 4.52 0.28
N SER A 274 8.06 5.15 0.71
CA SER A 274 9.06 5.68 -0.23
C SER A 274 9.58 4.59 -1.17
N THR A 275 9.92 3.42 -0.64
CA THR A 275 10.43 2.30 -1.43
C THR A 275 9.42 1.83 -2.48
N PHE A 276 8.15 1.68 -2.10
CA PHE A 276 7.11 1.23 -3.02
C PHE A 276 6.77 2.31 -4.05
N MET A 277 6.78 3.59 -3.64
CA MET A 277 6.67 4.71 -4.58
C MET A 277 7.80 4.70 -5.62
N GLN A 278 9.04 4.42 -5.24
CA GLN A 278 10.16 4.34 -6.19
C GLN A 278 9.93 3.28 -7.26
N ILE A 279 9.41 2.11 -6.90
CA ILE A 279 9.13 1.03 -7.84
C ILE A 279 8.13 1.49 -8.93
N GLY A 280 7.00 2.04 -8.53
CA GLY A 280 5.95 2.44 -9.50
C GLY A 280 6.23 3.74 -10.22
N SER A 281 7.01 4.64 -9.62
CA SER A 281 7.27 5.97 -10.15
C SER A 281 8.53 6.09 -11.01
N GLN A 282 9.15 4.98 -11.41
CA GLN A 282 10.42 4.98 -12.16
C GLN A 282 11.54 5.73 -11.43
N GLN A 283 11.70 5.43 -10.14
CA GLN A 283 12.71 6.03 -9.27
C GLN A 283 12.61 7.56 -9.17
N SER A 284 11.42 8.12 -9.29
CA SER A 284 11.21 9.57 -9.42
C SER A 284 10.57 10.24 -8.20
N TYR A 285 10.09 9.48 -7.22
CA TYR A 285 9.45 10.02 -6.02
C TYR A 285 10.48 10.64 -5.06
N ASP A 286 10.10 11.71 -4.41
CA ASP A 286 10.88 12.39 -3.36
C ASP A 286 10.04 12.50 -2.09
N THR A 287 10.52 11.86 -1.03
CA THR A 287 9.80 11.72 0.24
C THR A 287 9.68 13.04 1.02
N LEU A 288 10.60 13.98 0.86
CA LEU A 288 10.54 15.27 1.56
C LEU A 288 9.53 16.24 0.94
N THR A 289 9.34 16.16 -0.35
CA THR A 289 8.44 17.06 -1.09
C THR A 289 7.12 16.42 -1.44
N ASP A 290 6.99 15.11 -1.24
CA ASP A 290 5.85 14.30 -1.67
C ASP A 290 5.53 14.51 -3.16
N LYS A 291 6.56 14.59 -4.00
CA LYS A 291 6.45 14.87 -5.44
C LYS A 291 7.23 13.88 -6.26
N ARG A 292 6.76 13.71 -7.49
CA ARG A 292 7.46 12.96 -8.52
C ARG A 292 8.13 13.92 -9.47
N THR A 293 9.41 13.67 -9.74
CA THR A 293 10.22 14.53 -10.64
C THR A 293 10.58 13.81 -11.93
N GLY A 294 10.04 12.62 -12.14
CA GLY A 294 10.43 11.72 -13.22
C GLY A 294 9.85 12.04 -14.59
N LYS A 295 10.20 11.20 -15.56
CA LYS A 295 9.96 11.39 -16.99
C LYS A 295 8.50 11.30 -17.40
N PHE A 296 7.68 10.60 -16.63
CA PHE A 296 6.33 10.24 -17.05
C PHE A 296 5.25 11.06 -16.35
N ASN A 297 5.31 11.28 -15.08
CA ASN A 297 4.20 11.84 -14.32
C ASN A 297 4.66 12.92 -13.35
N GLN A 298 5.13 14.04 -13.88
CA GLN A 298 5.74 15.13 -13.08
C GLN A 298 4.74 15.91 -12.21
N ASN A 299 3.45 15.81 -12.54
CA ASN A 299 2.42 16.59 -11.86
C ASN A 299 1.61 15.76 -10.86
N ASP A 300 1.74 14.44 -10.86
CA ASP A 300 1.02 13.58 -9.94
C ASP A 300 1.86 13.33 -8.68
N LYS A 301 1.22 13.35 -7.53
CA LYS A 301 1.84 12.94 -6.27
C LYS A 301 1.88 11.42 -6.15
N GLY A 302 0.76 10.76 -6.47
CA GLY A 302 0.54 9.33 -6.31
C GLY A 302 0.99 8.47 -7.50
N LEU A 303 0.85 7.17 -7.34
CA LEU A 303 0.95 6.20 -8.42
C LEU A 303 -0.38 6.09 -9.15
N ILE A 304 -0.33 6.04 -10.48
CA ILE A 304 -1.52 5.86 -11.30
C ILE A 304 -1.84 4.36 -11.47
N GLU A 305 -2.97 4.06 -12.06
CA GLU A 305 -3.58 2.75 -12.17
C GLU A 305 -2.61 1.60 -12.50
N PHE A 306 -1.89 1.67 -13.62
CA PHE A 306 -0.97 0.60 -14.01
C PHE A 306 0.33 0.58 -13.18
N GLU A 307 0.78 1.73 -12.69
CA GLU A 307 1.94 1.84 -11.78
C GLU A 307 1.64 1.16 -10.45
N LYS A 308 0.40 1.34 -9.93
CA LYS A 308 -0.09 0.64 -8.76
C LYS A 308 -0.01 -0.86 -8.94
N THR A 309 -0.63 -1.38 -10.00
CA THR A 309 -0.74 -2.82 -10.23
C THR A 309 0.61 -3.47 -10.47
N PHE A 310 1.52 -2.78 -11.20
CA PHE A 310 2.90 -3.24 -11.34
C PHE A 310 3.61 -3.31 -9.97
N THR A 311 3.46 -2.27 -9.14
CA THR A 311 4.07 -2.24 -7.80
C THR A 311 3.53 -3.35 -6.90
N GLU A 312 2.21 -3.59 -6.89
CA GLU A 312 1.61 -4.74 -6.20
C GLU A 312 2.25 -6.05 -6.66
N SER A 313 2.36 -6.24 -7.98
CA SER A 313 2.86 -7.48 -8.57
C SER A 313 4.30 -7.78 -8.16
N VAL A 314 5.18 -6.78 -8.13
CA VAL A 314 6.58 -6.99 -7.72
C VAL A 314 6.75 -7.10 -6.20
N VAL A 315 5.97 -6.35 -5.43
CA VAL A 315 6.05 -6.39 -3.96
C VAL A 315 5.46 -7.69 -3.40
N GLU A 316 4.35 -8.17 -3.95
CA GLU A 316 3.69 -9.40 -3.50
C GLU A 316 4.22 -10.67 -4.20
N ASP A 317 4.99 -10.54 -5.30
CA ASP A 317 5.39 -11.63 -6.22
C ASP A 317 4.17 -12.39 -6.76
N LYS A 318 3.18 -11.63 -7.26
CA LYS A 318 1.93 -12.14 -7.82
C LYS A 318 1.60 -11.46 -9.14
N ASN A 319 0.86 -12.14 -10.00
CA ASN A 319 0.30 -11.51 -11.19
C ASN A 319 -1.00 -10.76 -10.84
N LYS A 320 -0.99 -9.47 -11.08
CA LYS A 320 -2.15 -8.60 -10.91
C LYS A 320 -2.46 -7.89 -12.23
N ILE A 321 -3.73 -7.78 -12.53
CA ILE A 321 -4.25 -7.06 -13.71
C ILE A 321 -4.96 -5.80 -13.22
N SER A 322 -4.70 -4.68 -13.83
CA SER A 322 -5.48 -3.46 -13.63
C SER A 322 -6.76 -3.53 -14.47
N VAL A 323 -7.91 -3.44 -13.82
CA VAL A 323 -9.22 -3.43 -14.47
C VAL A 323 -9.86 -2.09 -14.23
N THR A 324 -10.06 -1.33 -15.31
CA THR A 324 -10.76 -0.04 -15.28
C THR A 324 -12.25 -0.26 -15.34
N TYR A 325 -13.00 0.41 -14.49
CA TYR A 325 -14.46 0.31 -14.40
C TYR A 325 -15.19 1.60 -14.79
N GLN A 326 -14.61 2.76 -14.55
CA GLN A 326 -15.21 4.04 -14.89
C GLN A 326 -14.67 4.57 -16.22
N THR A 327 -15.58 5.06 -17.05
CA THR A 327 -15.23 5.82 -18.26
C THR A 327 -15.24 7.31 -17.90
N VAL A 328 -14.12 7.98 -18.09
CA VAL A 328 -13.93 9.41 -17.79
C VAL A 328 -13.54 10.16 -19.05
N ASP A 329 -14.15 11.32 -19.27
CA ASP A 329 -13.84 12.18 -20.41
C ASP A 329 -12.58 13.04 -20.18
N GLU A 330 -12.22 13.82 -21.19
CA GLU A 330 -11.07 14.74 -21.20
C GLU A 330 -11.16 15.86 -20.15
N ASN A 331 -12.36 16.14 -19.62
CA ASN A 331 -12.63 17.14 -18.59
C ASN A 331 -12.71 16.51 -17.17
N ALA A 332 -12.23 15.29 -17.02
CA ALA A 332 -12.33 14.50 -15.79
C ALA A 332 -13.77 14.26 -15.32
N LYS A 333 -14.74 14.16 -16.24
CA LYS A 333 -16.12 13.82 -15.91
C LYS A 333 -16.35 12.33 -16.05
N LEU A 334 -17.02 11.75 -15.05
CA LEU A 334 -17.54 10.41 -15.12
C LEU A 334 -18.71 10.40 -16.12
N VAL A 335 -18.51 9.74 -17.27
CA VAL A 335 -19.49 9.64 -18.36
C VAL A 335 -20.14 8.27 -18.49
N GLY A 336 -19.60 7.24 -17.82
CA GLY A 336 -20.12 5.89 -17.88
C GLY A 336 -19.27 4.87 -17.17
N TYR A 337 -19.55 3.60 -17.46
CA TYR A 337 -18.84 2.45 -16.89
C TYR A 337 -18.50 1.47 -18.02
N GLU A 338 -17.32 0.87 -17.94
CA GLU A 338 -16.82 -0.13 -18.92
C GLU A 338 -17.52 -1.51 -18.74
N THR A 339 -18.12 -1.75 -17.57
CA THR A 339 -18.84 -2.98 -17.26
C THR A 339 -20.00 -2.72 -16.30
N ASP A 340 -20.91 -3.67 -16.18
CA ASP A 340 -22.01 -3.58 -15.23
C ASP A 340 -21.57 -3.87 -13.79
N PHE A 341 -22.33 -3.36 -12.81
CA PHE A 341 -22.02 -3.52 -11.39
C PHE A 341 -22.08 -4.98 -10.89
N ALA A 342 -22.81 -5.86 -11.57
CA ALA A 342 -22.86 -7.27 -11.21
C ALA A 342 -21.55 -7.97 -11.55
N THR A 343 -20.98 -7.67 -12.71
CA THR A 343 -19.65 -8.14 -13.13
C THR A 343 -18.55 -7.60 -12.21
N MET A 344 -18.54 -6.29 -11.94
CA MET A 344 -17.60 -5.66 -11.00
C MET A 344 -17.68 -6.31 -9.62
N LYS A 345 -18.88 -6.43 -9.08
CA LYS A 345 -19.15 -7.09 -7.80
C LYS A 345 -18.63 -8.53 -7.78
N LYS A 346 -18.90 -9.29 -8.85
CA LYS A 346 -18.44 -10.67 -8.98
C LYS A 346 -16.92 -10.75 -8.95
N GLN A 347 -16.22 -9.96 -9.75
CA GLN A 347 -14.76 -9.97 -9.83
C GLN A 347 -14.12 -9.65 -8.47
N ILE A 348 -14.59 -8.61 -7.77
CA ILE A 348 -14.09 -8.25 -6.43
C ILE A 348 -14.38 -9.37 -5.43
N THR A 349 -15.59 -9.94 -5.45
CA THR A 349 -15.97 -11.03 -4.56
C THR A 349 -15.14 -12.28 -4.80
N ASP A 350 -14.87 -12.62 -6.05
CA ASP A 350 -14.05 -13.78 -6.41
C ASP A 350 -12.62 -13.60 -5.92
N ALA A 351 -12.03 -12.42 -6.08
CA ALA A 351 -10.69 -12.13 -5.57
C ALA A 351 -10.63 -12.27 -4.02
N ILE A 352 -11.60 -11.72 -3.30
CA ILE A 352 -11.69 -11.86 -1.85
C ILE A 352 -11.87 -13.32 -1.43
N ASN A 353 -12.70 -14.10 -2.15
CA ASN A 353 -12.89 -15.52 -1.89
C ASN A 353 -11.64 -16.36 -2.17
N MET A 354 -10.77 -15.92 -3.06
CA MET A 354 -9.43 -16.50 -3.27
C MET A 354 -8.43 -16.15 -2.15
N GLY A 355 -8.84 -15.34 -1.17
CA GLY A 355 -7.99 -14.87 -0.08
C GLY A 355 -7.14 -13.65 -0.40
N GLU A 356 -7.41 -12.97 -1.53
CA GLU A 356 -6.72 -11.75 -1.90
C GLU A 356 -7.41 -10.52 -1.30
N ASN A 357 -6.63 -9.51 -0.95
CA ASN A 357 -7.13 -8.15 -0.77
C ASN A 357 -7.19 -7.47 -2.14
N VAL A 358 -8.09 -6.51 -2.29
CA VAL A 358 -8.26 -5.78 -3.55
C VAL A 358 -8.03 -4.29 -3.32
N ILE A 359 -6.94 -3.74 -3.85
CA ILE A 359 -6.71 -2.29 -3.84
C ILE A 359 -7.52 -1.70 -4.99
N ILE A 360 -8.38 -0.75 -4.65
CA ILE A 360 -9.27 -0.06 -5.60
C ILE A 360 -8.96 1.44 -5.65
N GLY A 361 -9.06 2.01 -6.84
CA GLY A 361 -9.15 3.45 -7.01
C GLY A 361 -10.56 3.90 -6.66
N TYR A 362 -10.68 4.72 -5.62
CA TYR A 362 -11.93 5.27 -5.12
C TYR A 362 -12.06 6.73 -5.56
N THR A 363 -13.13 7.07 -6.26
CA THR A 363 -13.35 8.43 -6.77
C THR A 363 -14.53 9.11 -6.09
N GLN A 364 -14.36 10.40 -5.90
CA GLN A 364 -15.45 11.29 -5.48
C GLN A 364 -15.78 12.24 -6.62
N VAL A 365 -17.07 12.40 -6.88
CA VAL A 365 -17.58 13.31 -7.91
C VAL A 365 -18.43 14.40 -7.30
N ASN A 366 -18.43 15.57 -7.93
CA ASN A 366 -19.36 16.66 -7.58
C ASN A 366 -20.72 16.50 -8.27
N SER A 367 -21.59 17.48 -8.15
CA SER A 367 -22.95 17.43 -8.68
C SER A 367 -23.06 17.39 -10.20
N ASP A 368 -22.00 17.73 -10.94
CA ASP A 368 -21.94 17.69 -12.42
C ASP A 368 -21.12 16.49 -12.93
N ASN A 369 -20.86 15.52 -12.04
CA ASN A 369 -20.04 14.32 -12.29
C ASN A 369 -18.55 14.59 -12.57
N THR A 370 -18.01 15.76 -12.28
CA THR A 370 -16.56 15.98 -12.33
C THR A 370 -15.90 15.28 -11.15
N ILE A 371 -14.85 14.52 -11.42
CA ILE A 371 -14.07 13.89 -10.37
C ILE A 371 -13.25 14.96 -9.66
N ILE A 372 -13.48 15.08 -8.36
CA ILE A 372 -12.85 16.09 -7.51
C ILE A 372 -11.79 15.51 -6.60
N ASN A 373 -11.78 14.20 -6.42
CA ASN A 373 -10.78 13.49 -5.64
C ASN A 373 -10.67 12.03 -6.10
N GLY A 374 -9.47 11.51 -6.08
CA GLY A 374 -9.14 10.10 -6.27
C GLY A 374 -8.26 9.62 -5.12
N HIS A 375 -8.58 8.46 -4.58
CA HIS A 375 -7.89 7.86 -3.46
C HIS A 375 -7.83 6.34 -3.60
N GLU A 376 -6.81 5.71 -3.06
CA GLU A 376 -6.69 4.24 -3.05
C GLU A 376 -7.02 3.70 -1.68
N ILE A 377 -7.94 2.74 -1.65
CA ILE A 377 -8.31 2.00 -0.45
C ILE A 377 -8.26 0.49 -0.72
N THR A 378 -8.18 -0.31 0.34
CA THR A 378 -8.07 -1.76 0.22
C THR A 378 -9.33 -2.45 0.70
N ILE A 379 -10.01 -3.20 -0.16
CA ILE A 379 -11.08 -4.11 0.25
C ILE A 379 -10.42 -5.37 0.85
N THR A 380 -10.71 -5.64 2.12
CA THR A 380 -10.14 -6.76 2.89
C THR A 380 -11.12 -7.89 3.15
N GLY A 381 -12.40 -7.64 2.92
CA GLY A 381 -13.44 -8.64 3.17
C GLY A 381 -14.83 -8.17 2.75
N ILE A 382 -15.76 -9.10 2.84
CA ILE A 382 -17.16 -8.88 2.52
C ILE A 382 -18.07 -9.45 3.62
N LYS A 383 -19.16 -8.76 3.90
CA LYS A 383 -20.25 -9.21 4.77
C LYS A 383 -21.57 -9.14 4.01
N LYS A 384 -22.60 -9.78 4.53
CA LYS A 384 -23.98 -9.63 4.03
C LYS A 384 -24.79 -8.82 5.03
N SER A 385 -25.51 -7.82 4.54
CA SER A 385 -26.52 -7.11 5.30
C SER A 385 -27.78 -7.97 5.48
N PRO A 386 -28.70 -7.62 6.38
CA PRO A 386 -29.93 -8.37 6.62
C PRO A 386 -30.83 -8.50 5.39
N ASP A 387 -30.78 -7.55 4.46
CA ASP A 387 -31.50 -7.56 3.18
C ASP A 387 -30.76 -8.32 2.06
N GLY A 388 -29.62 -8.97 2.38
CA GLY A 388 -28.83 -9.80 1.47
C GLY A 388 -27.83 -9.05 0.58
N LYS A 389 -27.75 -7.72 0.66
CA LYS A 389 -26.75 -6.92 -0.06
C LYS A 389 -25.35 -7.09 0.54
N LEU A 390 -24.33 -6.84 -0.28
CA LEU A 390 -22.95 -6.88 0.20
C LEU A 390 -22.58 -5.61 0.96
N ILE A 391 -21.75 -5.79 1.99
CA ILE A 391 -21.02 -4.77 2.70
C ILE A 391 -19.53 -5.07 2.51
N PHE A 392 -18.80 -4.15 1.91
CA PHE A 392 -17.36 -4.23 1.74
C PHE A 392 -16.67 -3.71 3.00
N VAL A 393 -15.74 -4.51 3.54
CA VAL A 393 -14.88 -4.13 4.65
C VAL A 393 -13.59 -3.62 4.05
N CYS A 394 -13.28 -2.36 4.29
CA CYS A 394 -12.14 -1.68 3.67
C CYS A 394 -11.14 -1.20 4.72
N ASN A 395 -9.87 -1.17 4.33
CA ASN A 395 -8.84 -0.39 5.00
C ASN A 395 -8.63 0.91 4.23
N ASP A 396 -8.67 2.03 4.92
CA ASP A 396 -8.37 3.34 4.41
C ASP A 396 -7.19 3.92 5.20
N THR A 397 -6.06 4.10 4.52
CA THR A 397 -4.83 4.61 5.16
C THR A 397 -4.83 6.11 5.35
N ASP A 398 -5.88 6.79 4.89
CA ASP A 398 -6.08 8.22 5.02
C ASP A 398 -6.96 8.59 6.22
N ASP A 399 -7.68 7.63 6.79
CA ASP A 399 -8.39 7.84 8.02
C ASP A 399 -7.48 7.61 9.24
N ASN A 400 -7.64 8.45 10.23
CA ASN A 400 -6.88 8.38 11.49
C ASN A 400 -7.52 7.39 12.50
N MET A 401 -8.34 6.47 12.04
CA MET A 401 -9.22 5.71 12.93
C MET A 401 -8.68 4.35 13.35
N SER A 402 -7.58 3.87 12.76
CA SER A 402 -7.02 2.52 13.05
C SER A 402 -8.08 1.42 13.07
N LYS A 403 -9.04 1.50 12.14
CA LYS A 403 -10.19 0.60 12.08
C LYS A 403 -10.65 0.39 10.64
N PRO A 404 -11.17 -0.80 10.32
CA PRO A 404 -11.80 -1.02 9.03
C PRO A 404 -13.05 -0.15 8.88
N VAL A 405 -13.23 0.40 7.68
CA VAL A 405 -14.42 1.14 7.26
C VAL A 405 -15.34 0.19 6.50
N GLU A 406 -16.65 0.35 6.67
CA GLU A 406 -17.64 -0.50 6.01
C GLU A 406 -18.47 0.32 5.02
N TYR A 407 -18.51 -0.13 3.76
CA TYR A 407 -19.29 0.50 2.71
C TYR A 407 -20.29 -0.49 2.12
N THR A 408 -21.54 -0.03 1.92
CA THR A 408 -22.56 -0.82 1.19
C THR A 408 -22.21 -0.91 -0.30
N GLU A 409 -22.65 -1.97 -0.97
CA GLU A 409 -22.44 -2.13 -2.42
C GLU A 409 -23.01 -0.97 -3.23
N ASP A 410 -24.17 -0.46 -2.85
CA ASP A 410 -24.83 0.67 -3.52
C ASP A 410 -24.00 1.99 -3.41
N TYR A 411 -23.22 2.12 -2.33
CA TYR A 411 -22.35 3.28 -2.13
C TYR A 411 -21.01 3.14 -2.82
N LEU A 412 -20.37 1.96 -2.71
CA LEU A 412 -18.99 1.78 -3.13
C LEU A 412 -18.85 1.50 -4.62
N LEU A 413 -19.65 0.57 -5.19
CA LEU A 413 -19.48 0.14 -6.58
C LEU A 413 -19.48 1.30 -7.58
N PRO A 414 -20.37 2.31 -7.48
CA PRO A 414 -20.35 3.44 -8.41
C PRO A 414 -19.09 4.31 -8.32
N LYS A 415 -18.33 4.19 -7.24
CA LYS A 415 -17.13 5.01 -6.96
C LYS A 415 -15.82 4.30 -7.31
N ILE A 416 -15.88 3.03 -7.68
CA ILE A 416 -14.67 2.29 -8.05
C ILE A 416 -14.28 2.66 -9.48
N HIS A 417 -13.15 3.35 -9.60
CA HIS A 417 -12.57 3.68 -10.91
C HIS A 417 -11.85 2.46 -11.50
N HIS A 418 -11.01 1.82 -10.72
CA HIS A 418 -10.24 0.65 -11.13
C HIS A 418 -9.92 -0.26 -9.94
N ALA A 419 -9.50 -1.49 -10.23
CA ALA A 419 -9.06 -2.46 -9.22
C ALA A 419 -7.84 -3.24 -9.70
N GLY A 420 -6.93 -3.56 -8.78
CA GLY A 420 -5.86 -4.55 -8.98
C GLY A 420 -6.39 -5.95 -8.66
N LEU A 421 -6.57 -6.79 -9.68
CA LEU A 421 -7.16 -8.12 -9.54
C LEU A 421 -6.20 -9.23 -9.96
N PRO A 422 -6.26 -10.41 -9.33
CA PRO A 422 -5.55 -11.59 -9.84
C PRO A 422 -6.00 -11.89 -11.29
N GLN A 423 -5.07 -12.23 -12.17
CA GLN A 423 -5.39 -12.61 -13.56
C GLN A 423 -6.44 -13.74 -13.62
N ALA A 424 -6.38 -14.70 -12.72
CA ALA A 424 -7.34 -15.80 -12.64
C ALA A 424 -8.82 -15.35 -12.45
N VAL A 425 -9.04 -14.14 -11.93
CA VAL A 425 -10.38 -13.56 -11.76
C VAL A 425 -10.86 -12.87 -13.02
N VAL A 426 -9.92 -12.25 -13.74
CA VAL A 426 -10.24 -11.46 -14.95
C VAL A 426 -10.40 -12.36 -16.18
N GLY A 427 -9.70 -13.50 -16.20
CA GLY A 427 -9.66 -14.46 -17.29
C GLY A 427 -8.43 -14.32 -18.18
N ASP A 428 -8.17 -15.38 -18.96
CA ASP A 428 -6.96 -15.49 -19.80
C ASP A 428 -6.99 -14.59 -21.05
N GLU A 429 -8.12 -13.94 -21.33
CA GLU A 429 -8.26 -13.03 -22.47
C GLU A 429 -7.48 -11.72 -22.29
N VAL A 430 -7.24 -11.32 -21.03
CA VAL A 430 -6.47 -10.13 -20.68
C VAL A 430 -5.04 -10.56 -20.37
N LYS A 431 -4.14 -10.27 -21.28
CA LYS A 431 -2.72 -10.57 -21.09
C LYS A 431 -2.06 -9.51 -20.21
N LEU A 432 -1.27 -9.98 -19.25
CA LEU A 432 -0.59 -9.15 -18.25
C LEU A 432 0.22 -8.03 -18.89
N VAL A 433 1.03 -8.38 -19.88
CA VAL A 433 1.90 -7.44 -20.61
C VAL A 433 1.10 -6.39 -21.38
N GLU A 434 0.05 -6.78 -22.06
CA GLU A 434 -0.74 -5.85 -22.88
C GLU A 434 -1.37 -4.75 -22.01
N ASN A 435 -1.82 -5.11 -20.82
CA ASN A 435 -2.40 -4.15 -19.87
C ASN A 435 -1.38 -3.06 -19.47
N TRP A 436 -0.16 -3.44 -19.11
CA TRP A 436 0.86 -2.49 -18.66
C TRP A 436 1.55 -1.76 -19.80
N VAL A 437 1.86 -2.46 -20.89
CA VAL A 437 2.48 -1.87 -22.09
C VAL A 437 1.55 -0.83 -22.70
N GLU A 438 0.26 -1.11 -22.78
CA GLU A 438 -0.73 -0.18 -23.29
C GLU A 438 -0.80 1.08 -22.42
N GLY A 439 -0.84 0.93 -21.11
CA GLY A 439 -0.80 2.04 -20.17
C GLY A 439 0.41 2.95 -20.39
N LEU A 440 1.62 2.37 -20.44
CA LEU A 440 2.85 3.12 -20.70
C LEU A 440 2.89 3.76 -22.09
N ARG A 441 2.40 3.08 -23.12
CA ARG A 441 2.33 3.59 -24.50
C ARG A 441 1.41 4.79 -24.59
N THR A 442 0.21 4.66 -24.11
CA THR A 442 -0.80 5.73 -24.13
C THR A 442 -0.29 6.96 -23.37
N TYR A 443 0.32 6.77 -22.22
CA TYR A 443 0.91 7.85 -21.47
C TYR A 443 2.02 8.59 -22.26
N LYS A 444 2.89 7.87 -22.94
CA LYS A 444 3.94 8.48 -23.82
C LYS A 444 3.36 9.26 -24.99
N GLU A 445 2.28 8.77 -25.60
CA GLU A 445 1.63 9.46 -26.71
C GLU A 445 0.93 10.75 -26.28
N LEU A 446 0.34 10.74 -25.10
CA LEU A 446 -0.32 11.92 -24.54
C LEU A 446 0.69 13.02 -24.21
N LYS A 447 1.83 12.69 -23.64
CA LYS A 447 2.90 13.66 -23.40
C LYS A 447 3.44 14.31 -24.70
N LYS A 448 3.48 13.58 -25.81
CA LYS A 448 3.89 14.15 -27.09
C LYS A 448 2.90 15.16 -27.65
N LYS A 449 1.62 15.09 -27.24
CA LYS A 449 0.59 16.04 -27.68
C LYS A 449 0.52 17.31 -26.83
N THR A 450 1.07 17.25 -25.60
CA THR A 450 1.07 18.37 -24.65
C THR A 450 2.40 19.12 -24.57
N ALA A 451 3.45 18.63 -25.22
CA ALA A 451 4.77 19.26 -25.39
C ALA A 451 4.89 19.92 -26.75
#